data_a889cc83e0a430cabc69a934cf8bd03d
#
_entry.id   a889cc83e0a430cabc69a934cf8bd03d
#
_cell.length_a   1.000
_cell.length_b   1.000
_cell.length_c   1.000
_cell.angle_alpha   90.00
_cell.angle_beta   90.00
_cell.angle_gamma   90.00
#
_symmetry.space_group_name_H-M   'P 1'
#
loop_
_entity.id
_entity.type
_entity.pdbx_description
1 polymer ?
#
loop_
_entity_poly.entity_id
_entity_poly.type
_entity_poly.pdbx_seq_one_letter_code
_entity_poly.pdbx_strand_id
1 'polypeptide(L)'
;LSFDEYLQMKQLFGKTVDSNMTVEFNKYILEGGFPRTVLIDEPEAKHAYVAGVISEIFERDIRKRVKIKDVDSFETVRNYIINNFGATTSIKSLTDSLIKNGIKITRPTVTKYIQTLVDAKILYECNRFDMKSKKSLSGEKKYYLADLSFYFSQNTDNRINYGPVLENIVFLYARSMNYKISVGRIGKLECDFILRNIQGDYSYMQVAYTIMLSKETEDREYRPLERIKDNYTKYVATTDYSIQKRNGIH
;
A
#
# COMPACT_ATOMS: atom_id res chain seq x y z
N LEU A 1 -1.11 -12.55 -3.74
CA LEU A 1 0.26 -13.10 -3.79
C LEU A 1 1.27 -11.98 -3.59
N SER A 2 2.40 -12.26 -2.91
CA SER A 2 3.63 -11.47 -3.00
C SER A 2 4.27 -11.66 -4.37
N PHE A 3 5.26 -10.83 -4.73
CA PHE A 3 5.94 -10.99 -6.01
C PHE A 3 6.66 -12.33 -6.13
N ASP A 4 7.30 -12.79 -5.06
CA ASP A 4 7.95 -14.09 -5.01
C ASP A 4 6.95 -15.25 -5.20
N GLU A 5 5.82 -15.22 -4.48
CA GLU A 5 4.75 -16.20 -4.66
C GLU A 5 4.15 -16.18 -6.09
N TYR A 6 4.06 -14.99 -6.70
CA TYR A 6 3.64 -14.84 -8.09
C TYR A 6 4.60 -15.55 -9.05
N LEU A 7 5.91 -15.36 -8.87
CA LEU A 7 6.93 -16.03 -9.68
C LEU A 7 6.90 -17.56 -9.49
N GLN A 8 6.83 -18.02 -8.24
CA GLN A 8 6.72 -19.45 -7.92
C GLN A 8 5.47 -20.07 -8.54
N MET A 9 4.35 -19.37 -8.50
CA MET A 9 3.10 -19.84 -9.10
C MET A 9 3.21 -19.91 -10.63
N LYS A 10 3.84 -18.93 -11.30
CA LYS A 10 4.14 -19.02 -12.74
C LYS A 10 4.93 -20.27 -13.07
N GLN A 11 6.00 -20.54 -12.33
CA GLN A 11 6.84 -21.72 -12.52
C GLN A 11 6.06 -23.02 -12.31
N LEU A 12 5.26 -23.10 -11.24
CA LEU A 12 4.43 -24.27 -10.93
C LEU A 12 3.44 -24.62 -12.07
N PHE A 13 2.90 -23.59 -12.72
CA PHE A 13 1.96 -23.78 -13.84
C PHE A 13 2.62 -23.77 -15.22
N GLY A 14 3.96 -23.87 -15.29
CA GLY A 14 4.70 -23.92 -16.56
C GLY A 14 4.59 -22.63 -17.38
N LYS A 15 4.30 -21.49 -16.73
CA LYS A 15 4.25 -20.19 -17.38
C LYS A 15 5.65 -19.61 -17.52
N THR A 16 5.87 -18.92 -18.62
CA THR A 16 7.15 -18.24 -18.86
C THR A 16 7.34 -17.10 -17.88
N VAL A 17 8.53 -17.07 -17.25
CA VAL A 17 9.01 -15.92 -16.46
C VAL A 17 10.00 -15.17 -17.31
N ASP A 18 9.84 -13.86 -17.46
CA ASP A 18 10.77 -13.02 -18.19
C ASP A 18 12.14 -13.03 -17.48
N SER A 19 13.22 -13.14 -18.25
CA SER A 19 14.58 -13.07 -17.71
C SER A 19 14.91 -11.68 -17.11
N ASN A 20 14.22 -10.64 -17.59
CA ASN A 20 14.29 -9.30 -17.00
C ASN A 20 13.28 -9.18 -15.87
N MET A 21 13.76 -9.28 -14.64
CA MET A 21 12.91 -9.19 -13.44
C MET A 21 12.16 -7.86 -13.32
N THR A 22 12.67 -6.77 -13.87
CA THR A 22 11.96 -5.48 -13.90
C THR A 22 10.69 -5.57 -14.75
N VAL A 23 10.76 -6.27 -15.88
CA VAL A 23 9.58 -6.50 -16.75
C VAL A 23 8.54 -7.36 -16.02
N GLU A 24 8.97 -8.45 -15.38
CA GLU A 24 8.07 -9.31 -14.59
C GLU A 24 7.47 -8.55 -13.41
N PHE A 25 8.26 -7.73 -12.73
CA PHE A 25 7.79 -6.93 -11.62
C PHE A 25 6.72 -5.90 -12.05
N ASN A 26 6.93 -5.25 -13.20
CA ASN A 26 5.94 -4.33 -13.77
C ASN A 26 4.65 -5.05 -14.18
N LYS A 27 4.74 -6.27 -14.73
CA LYS A 27 3.56 -7.11 -14.99
C LYS A 27 2.80 -7.40 -13.70
N TYR A 28 3.52 -7.84 -12.66
CA TYR A 28 2.91 -8.10 -11.35
C TYR A 28 2.22 -6.86 -10.77
N ILE A 29 2.82 -5.67 -10.89
CA ILE A 29 2.23 -4.41 -10.42
C ILE A 29 0.89 -4.15 -11.12
N LEU A 30 0.85 -4.28 -12.44
CA LEU A 30 -0.34 -3.95 -13.26
C LEU A 30 -1.43 -5.03 -13.20
N GLU A 31 -1.04 -6.29 -13.17
CA GLU A 31 -1.96 -7.43 -13.15
C GLU A 31 -2.47 -7.76 -11.75
N GLY A 32 -1.72 -7.37 -10.72
CA GLY A 32 -2.00 -7.68 -9.32
C GLY A 32 -1.58 -9.09 -8.92
N GLY A 33 -1.87 -9.43 -7.67
CA GLY A 33 -1.50 -10.71 -7.03
C GLY A 33 -2.67 -11.69 -6.88
N PHE A 34 -3.77 -11.56 -7.62
CA PHE A 34 -4.83 -12.57 -7.60
C PHE A 34 -4.33 -13.88 -8.21
N PRO A 35 -4.39 -15.02 -7.48
CA PRO A 35 -3.77 -16.27 -7.94
C PRO A 35 -4.23 -16.72 -9.34
N ARG A 36 -5.51 -16.57 -9.64
CA ARG A 36 -6.07 -17.01 -10.93
C ARG A 36 -5.60 -16.20 -12.12
N THR A 37 -5.14 -14.95 -11.94
CA THR A 37 -4.60 -14.15 -13.05
C THR A 37 -3.35 -14.78 -13.65
N VAL A 38 -2.58 -15.52 -12.85
CA VAL A 38 -1.38 -16.25 -13.33
C VAL A 38 -1.74 -17.32 -14.39
N LEU A 39 -2.95 -17.89 -14.33
CA LEU A 39 -3.41 -18.93 -15.24
C LEU A 39 -3.97 -18.39 -16.56
N ILE A 40 -4.28 -17.11 -16.63
CA ILE A 40 -4.87 -16.46 -17.79
C ILE A 40 -3.74 -15.81 -18.58
N ASP A 41 -3.67 -16.07 -19.87
CA ASP A 41 -2.60 -15.51 -20.72
C ASP A 41 -3.00 -14.17 -21.34
N GLU A 42 -4.27 -14.03 -21.75
CA GLU A 42 -4.78 -12.86 -22.42
C GLU A 42 -4.97 -11.68 -21.46
N PRO A 43 -4.31 -10.52 -21.68
CA PRO A 43 -4.40 -9.36 -20.79
C PRO A 43 -5.83 -8.86 -20.55
N GLU A 44 -6.65 -8.83 -21.60
CA GLU A 44 -8.05 -8.42 -21.51
C GLU A 44 -8.87 -9.37 -20.63
N ALA A 45 -8.62 -10.67 -20.73
CA ALA A 45 -9.28 -11.68 -19.90
C ALA A 45 -8.84 -11.58 -18.43
N LYS A 46 -7.57 -11.27 -18.15
CA LYS A 46 -7.10 -10.97 -16.79
C LYS A 46 -7.84 -9.78 -16.20
N HIS A 47 -7.88 -8.69 -16.95
CA HIS A 47 -8.55 -7.46 -16.50
C HIS A 47 -10.04 -7.71 -16.24
N ALA A 48 -10.74 -8.39 -17.15
CA ALA A 48 -12.14 -8.76 -16.99
C ALA A 48 -12.37 -9.65 -15.76
N TYR A 49 -11.48 -10.62 -15.53
CA TYR A 49 -11.55 -11.49 -14.35
C TYR A 49 -11.39 -10.68 -13.06
N VAL A 50 -10.37 -9.81 -12.97
CA VAL A 50 -10.12 -8.97 -11.78
C VAL A 50 -11.29 -8.02 -11.53
N ALA A 51 -11.80 -7.35 -12.56
CA ALA A 51 -12.96 -6.49 -12.46
C ALA A 51 -14.19 -7.24 -11.96
N GLY A 52 -14.41 -8.46 -12.45
CA GLY A 52 -15.48 -9.37 -12.00
C GLY A 52 -15.35 -9.72 -10.52
N VAL A 53 -14.15 -10.11 -10.07
CA VAL A 53 -13.88 -10.43 -8.65
C VAL A 53 -14.13 -9.21 -7.76
N ILE A 54 -13.65 -8.06 -8.15
CA ILE A 54 -13.85 -6.79 -7.41
C ILE A 54 -15.34 -6.48 -7.33
N SER A 55 -16.07 -6.57 -8.44
CA SER A 55 -17.53 -6.36 -8.46
C SER A 55 -18.25 -7.34 -7.53
N GLU A 56 -17.85 -8.61 -7.53
CA GLU A 56 -18.45 -9.64 -6.66
C GLU A 56 -18.21 -9.34 -5.17
N ILE A 57 -17.00 -8.92 -4.80
CA ILE A 57 -16.68 -8.48 -3.43
C ILE A 57 -17.60 -7.32 -3.01
N PHE A 58 -17.79 -6.31 -3.88
CA PHE A 58 -18.65 -5.18 -3.57
C PHE A 58 -20.12 -5.57 -3.48
N GLU A 59 -20.65 -6.36 -4.41
CA GLU A 59 -22.06 -6.73 -4.43
C GLU A 59 -22.44 -7.76 -3.36
N ARG A 60 -21.62 -8.79 -3.17
CA ARG A 60 -21.93 -9.89 -2.24
C ARG A 60 -21.48 -9.61 -0.82
N ASP A 61 -20.25 -9.17 -0.63
CA ASP A 61 -19.68 -9.07 0.71
C ASP A 61 -19.97 -7.75 1.37
N ILE A 62 -19.92 -6.65 0.63
CA ILE A 62 -20.11 -5.33 1.20
C ILE A 62 -21.58 -4.94 1.23
N ARG A 63 -22.24 -4.93 0.09
CA ARG A 63 -23.61 -4.44 -0.04
C ARG A 63 -24.63 -5.27 0.76
N LYS A 64 -24.45 -6.59 0.82
CA LYS A 64 -25.34 -7.49 1.55
C LYS A 64 -25.08 -7.49 3.07
N ARG A 65 -23.81 -7.41 3.49
CA ARG A 65 -23.44 -7.44 4.92
C ARG A 65 -23.64 -6.09 5.60
N VAL A 66 -23.27 -5.02 4.91
CA VAL A 66 -23.41 -3.66 5.42
C VAL A 66 -24.52 -2.98 4.66
N LYS A 67 -25.70 -2.81 5.28
CA LYS A 67 -26.82 -2.05 4.68
C LYS A 67 -26.35 -0.62 4.37
N ILE A 68 -25.71 -0.46 3.19
CA ILE A 68 -25.30 0.84 2.67
C ILE A 68 -26.55 1.50 2.11
N LYS A 69 -26.97 2.58 2.76
CA LYS A 69 -28.18 3.32 2.34
C LYS A 69 -27.89 4.23 1.14
N ASP A 70 -26.67 4.75 1.08
CA ASP A 70 -26.21 5.69 0.05
C ASP A 70 -24.99 5.07 -0.64
N VAL A 71 -25.25 4.44 -1.80
CA VAL A 71 -24.26 3.72 -2.59
C VAL A 71 -23.28 4.70 -3.24
N ASP A 72 -23.78 5.83 -3.74
CA ASP A 72 -22.95 6.82 -4.45
C ASP A 72 -21.91 7.46 -3.52
N SER A 73 -22.34 7.83 -2.30
CA SER A 73 -21.41 8.33 -1.28
C SER A 73 -20.39 7.27 -0.85
N PHE A 74 -20.81 5.99 -0.76
CA PHE A 74 -19.89 4.89 -0.46
C PHE A 74 -18.85 4.72 -1.57
N GLU A 75 -19.28 4.72 -2.83
CA GLU A 75 -18.38 4.60 -3.97
C GLU A 75 -17.40 5.76 -4.07
N THR A 76 -17.86 6.97 -3.77
CA THR A 76 -16.97 8.15 -3.73
C THR A 76 -15.90 8.00 -2.66
N VAL A 77 -16.26 7.57 -1.44
CA VAL A 77 -15.28 7.32 -0.36
C VAL A 77 -14.32 6.19 -0.75
N ARG A 78 -14.84 5.08 -1.30
CA ARG A 78 -14.05 3.95 -1.80
C ARG A 78 -13.01 4.40 -2.82
N ASN A 79 -13.47 5.09 -3.86
CA ASN A 79 -12.61 5.55 -4.95
C ASN A 79 -11.55 6.53 -4.44
N TYR A 80 -11.91 7.43 -3.53
CA TYR A 80 -10.95 8.33 -2.92
C TYR A 80 -9.83 7.58 -2.19
N ILE A 81 -10.17 6.62 -1.32
CA ILE A 81 -9.18 5.88 -0.54
C ILE A 81 -8.31 5.00 -1.45
N ILE A 82 -8.90 4.31 -2.43
CA ILE A 82 -8.16 3.49 -3.38
C ILE A 82 -7.18 4.34 -4.20
N ASN A 83 -7.61 5.52 -4.68
CA ASN A 83 -6.75 6.39 -5.47
C ASN A 83 -5.66 7.12 -4.64
N ASN A 84 -5.81 7.16 -3.31
CA ASN A 84 -4.87 7.79 -2.39
C ASN A 84 -4.20 6.77 -1.45
N PHE A 85 -4.06 5.51 -1.90
CA PHE A 85 -3.38 4.50 -1.09
C PHE A 85 -1.92 4.92 -0.79
N GLY A 86 -1.40 4.56 0.38
CA GLY A 86 -0.09 4.98 0.86
C GLY A 86 -0.01 6.44 1.34
N ALA A 87 -0.99 7.28 1.00
CA ALA A 87 -1.02 8.65 1.49
C ALA A 87 -1.63 8.77 2.90
N THR A 88 -1.13 9.74 3.67
CA THR A 88 -1.71 10.06 4.97
C THR A 88 -3.13 10.58 4.82
N THR A 89 -4.09 9.89 5.41
CA THR A 89 -5.52 10.21 5.32
C THR A 89 -6.04 10.70 6.66
N SER A 90 -6.65 11.88 6.65
CA SER A 90 -7.44 12.43 7.76
C SER A 90 -8.93 12.29 7.44
N ILE A 91 -9.67 11.54 8.26
CA ILE A 91 -11.13 11.40 8.11
C ILE A 91 -11.83 12.76 8.13
N LYS A 92 -11.34 13.69 8.97
CA LYS A 92 -11.87 15.04 9.02
C LYS A 92 -11.72 15.74 7.67
N SER A 93 -10.48 15.81 7.16
CA SER A 93 -10.20 16.50 5.89
C SER A 93 -10.94 15.86 4.71
N LEU A 94 -11.03 14.53 4.67
CA LEU A 94 -11.81 13.82 3.66
C LEU A 94 -13.29 14.20 3.74
N THR A 95 -13.89 14.15 4.95
CA THR A 95 -15.31 14.49 5.13
C THR A 95 -15.58 15.95 4.72
N ASP A 96 -14.71 16.88 5.15
CA ASP A 96 -14.86 18.29 4.85
C ASP A 96 -14.76 18.55 3.31
N SER A 97 -13.87 17.80 2.62
CA SER A 97 -13.76 17.84 1.14
C SER A 97 -15.02 17.30 0.45
N LEU A 98 -15.56 16.18 0.91
CA LEU A 98 -16.78 15.59 0.34
C LEU A 98 -17.97 16.52 0.50
N ILE A 99 -18.12 17.15 1.66
CA ILE A 99 -19.21 18.13 1.93
C ILE A 99 -19.05 19.36 1.01
N LYS A 100 -17.82 19.86 0.83
CA LYS A 100 -17.54 20.98 -0.08
C LYS A 100 -17.93 20.67 -1.52
N ASN A 101 -17.83 19.41 -1.92
CA ASN A 101 -18.24 18.93 -3.24
C ASN A 101 -19.74 18.56 -3.32
N GLY A 102 -20.55 18.96 -2.34
CA GLY A 102 -22.00 18.80 -2.35
C GLY A 102 -22.51 17.47 -1.81
N ILE A 103 -21.64 16.59 -1.32
CA ILE A 103 -22.03 15.27 -0.79
C ILE A 103 -22.50 15.43 0.65
N LYS A 104 -23.73 15.01 0.94
CA LYS A 104 -24.31 15.03 2.29
C LYS A 104 -23.84 13.82 3.09
N ILE A 105 -22.70 13.94 3.75
CA ILE A 105 -22.07 12.85 4.50
C ILE A 105 -21.57 13.33 5.87
N THR A 106 -21.47 12.42 6.83
CA THR A 106 -20.94 12.70 8.18
C THR A 106 -19.64 11.94 8.43
N ARG A 107 -18.82 12.43 9.37
CA ARG A 107 -17.57 11.73 9.75
C ARG A 107 -17.79 10.28 10.20
N PRO A 108 -18.79 9.97 11.06
CA PRO A 108 -19.10 8.58 11.41
C PRO A 108 -19.43 7.72 10.19
N THR A 109 -20.12 8.28 9.19
CA THR A 109 -20.45 7.55 7.95
C THR A 109 -19.19 7.27 7.13
N VAL A 110 -18.31 8.26 6.93
CA VAL A 110 -17.01 8.07 6.25
C VAL A 110 -16.17 7.02 6.97
N THR A 111 -16.08 7.12 8.30
CA THR A 111 -15.35 6.12 9.11
C THR A 111 -15.91 4.72 8.92
N LYS A 112 -17.25 4.58 8.95
CA LYS A 112 -17.93 3.29 8.74
C LYS A 112 -17.64 2.73 7.34
N TYR A 113 -17.64 3.56 6.31
CA TYR A 113 -17.37 3.14 4.93
C TYR A 113 -15.95 2.64 4.77
N ILE A 114 -14.96 3.37 5.31
CA ILE A 114 -13.57 2.92 5.29
C ILE A 114 -13.39 1.63 6.10
N GLN A 115 -13.99 1.54 7.28
CA GLN A 115 -13.94 0.32 8.10
C GLN A 115 -14.54 -0.88 7.36
N THR A 116 -15.61 -0.68 6.59
CA THR A 116 -16.20 -1.73 5.75
C THR A 116 -15.20 -2.26 4.72
N LEU A 117 -14.41 -1.39 4.10
CA LEU A 117 -13.35 -1.79 3.15
C LEU A 117 -12.21 -2.55 3.85
N VAL A 118 -11.85 -2.15 5.07
CA VAL A 118 -10.85 -2.85 5.90
C VAL A 118 -11.35 -4.24 6.32
N ASP A 119 -12.60 -4.34 6.75
CA ASP A 119 -13.21 -5.61 7.16
C ASP A 119 -13.34 -6.59 5.97
N ALA A 120 -13.63 -6.07 4.78
CA ALA A 120 -13.68 -6.83 3.53
C ALA A 120 -12.29 -7.19 2.98
N LYS A 121 -11.19 -6.81 3.66
CA LYS A 121 -9.81 -7.06 3.22
C LYS A 121 -9.45 -6.47 1.86
N ILE A 122 -10.08 -5.36 1.52
CA ILE A 122 -9.67 -4.53 0.36
C ILE A 122 -8.56 -3.59 0.78
N LEU A 123 -8.63 -3.08 2.02
CA LEU A 123 -7.66 -2.17 2.62
C LEU A 123 -7.05 -2.77 3.88
N TYR A 124 -5.82 -2.40 4.13
CA TYR A 124 -5.15 -2.52 5.42
C TYR A 124 -4.89 -1.15 6.01
N GLU A 125 -5.27 -0.99 7.26
CA GLU A 125 -4.98 0.21 8.03
C GLU A 125 -3.58 0.15 8.62
N CYS A 126 -2.80 1.21 8.47
CA CYS A 126 -1.50 1.40 9.10
C CYS A 126 -1.53 2.65 9.98
N ASN A 127 -1.35 2.43 11.27
CA ASN A 127 -1.35 3.50 12.26
C ASN A 127 -0.04 4.27 12.21
N ARG A 128 -0.10 5.57 12.54
CA ARG A 128 1.09 6.40 12.70
C ARG A 128 1.56 6.37 14.15
N PHE A 129 2.87 6.33 14.32
CA PHE A 129 3.53 6.29 15.61
C PHE A 129 4.50 7.46 15.73
N ASP A 130 4.35 8.26 16.77
CA ASP A 130 5.27 9.36 17.05
C ASP A 130 6.48 8.84 17.82
N MET A 131 7.64 8.88 17.17
CA MET A 131 8.89 8.35 17.71
C MET A 131 9.38 9.13 18.95
N LYS A 132 9.03 10.43 19.06
CA LYS A 132 9.43 11.26 20.17
C LYS A 132 8.60 11.00 21.41
N SER A 133 7.28 10.99 21.29
CA SER A 133 6.35 10.76 22.40
C SER A 133 6.14 9.28 22.72
N LYS A 134 6.58 8.38 21.82
CA LYS A 134 6.36 6.93 21.87
C LYS A 134 4.87 6.56 21.96
N LYS A 135 4.00 7.29 21.25
CA LYS A 135 2.55 7.11 21.23
C LYS A 135 2.03 6.94 19.80
N SER A 136 1.00 6.10 19.67
CA SER A 136 0.22 6.08 18.43
C SER A 136 -0.50 7.40 18.25
N LEU A 137 -0.45 7.95 17.04
CA LEU A 137 -1.15 9.18 16.69
C LEU A 137 -2.61 8.83 16.35
N SER A 138 -3.53 9.49 17.03
CA SER A 138 -4.96 9.41 16.68
C SER A 138 -5.27 10.40 15.55
N GLY A 139 -6.17 9.99 14.64
CA GLY A 139 -6.79 10.90 13.66
C GLY A 139 -6.22 10.88 12.26
N GLU A 140 -4.98 10.44 12.05
CA GLU A 140 -4.38 10.29 10.73
C GLU A 140 -3.81 8.88 10.57
N LYS A 141 -4.09 8.24 9.44
CA LYS A 141 -3.65 6.89 9.12
C LYS A 141 -3.23 6.81 7.67
N LYS A 142 -2.42 5.81 7.33
CA LYS A 142 -2.25 5.37 5.94
C LYS A 142 -3.09 4.14 5.68
N TYR A 143 -3.55 4.00 4.45
CA TYR A 143 -4.27 2.81 4.00
C TYR A 143 -3.53 2.20 2.82
N TYR A 144 -3.29 0.91 2.88
CA TYR A 144 -2.64 0.14 1.84
C TYR A 144 -3.64 -0.83 1.22
N LEU A 145 -3.54 -1.03 -0.08
CA LEU A 145 -4.38 -1.97 -0.80
C LEU A 145 -3.94 -3.40 -0.51
N ALA A 146 -4.89 -4.30 -0.35
CA ALA A 146 -4.60 -5.73 -0.24
C ALA A 146 -4.06 -6.32 -1.55
N ASP A 147 -4.37 -5.66 -2.67
CA ASP A 147 -3.87 -5.99 -3.99
C ASP A 147 -3.90 -4.74 -4.87
N LEU A 148 -2.83 -4.49 -5.63
CA LEU A 148 -2.73 -3.32 -6.49
C LEU A 148 -3.74 -3.31 -7.64
N SER A 149 -4.27 -4.47 -8.01
CA SER A 149 -5.32 -4.57 -9.02
C SER A 149 -6.60 -3.81 -8.65
N PHE A 150 -6.86 -3.58 -7.34
CA PHE A 150 -7.95 -2.67 -6.92
C PHE A 150 -7.78 -1.25 -7.46
N TYR A 151 -6.54 -0.78 -7.60
CA TYR A 151 -6.24 0.51 -8.20
C TYR A 151 -6.26 0.44 -9.73
N PHE A 152 -5.49 -0.48 -10.30
CA PHE A 152 -5.29 -0.54 -11.75
C PHE A 152 -6.54 -1.00 -12.53
N SER A 153 -7.42 -1.81 -11.94
CA SER A 153 -8.69 -2.20 -12.59
C SER A 153 -9.72 -1.07 -12.69
N GLN A 154 -9.58 -0.03 -11.87
CA GLN A 154 -10.50 1.11 -11.88
C GLN A 154 -9.97 2.32 -12.66
N ASN A 155 -8.68 2.32 -12.98
CA ASN A 155 -8.01 3.42 -13.64
C ASN A 155 -7.63 3.03 -15.08
N THR A 156 -7.91 3.90 -16.03
CA THR A 156 -7.50 3.74 -17.43
C THR A 156 -6.04 4.15 -17.66
N ASP A 157 -5.42 4.81 -16.70
CA ASP A 157 -4.03 5.25 -16.76
C ASP A 157 -3.11 4.16 -16.20
N ASN A 158 -2.38 3.52 -17.10
CA ASN A 158 -1.41 2.46 -16.77
C ASN A 158 -0.03 3.00 -16.37
N ARG A 159 0.13 4.31 -16.17
CA ARG A 159 1.38 4.88 -15.67
C ARG A 159 1.57 4.49 -14.22
N ILE A 160 2.71 3.89 -13.93
CA ILE A 160 3.05 3.44 -12.58
C ILE A 160 3.66 4.62 -11.81
N ASN A 161 2.96 5.07 -10.77
CA ASN A 161 3.56 5.92 -9.75
C ASN A 161 4.30 5.01 -8.75
N TYR A 162 5.58 4.80 -8.97
CA TYR A 162 6.37 3.84 -8.20
C TYR A 162 6.46 4.14 -6.70
N GLY A 163 6.39 5.40 -6.26
CA GLY A 163 6.45 5.74 -4.84
C GLY A 163 5.42 4.97 -4.00
N PRO A 164 4.12 5.29 -4.10
CA PRO A 164 3.10 4.60 -3.32
C PRO A 164 2.96 3.12 -3.69
N VAL A 165 3.24 2.72 -4.93
CA VAL A 165 3.19 1.32 -5.38
C VAL A 165 4.23 0.47 -4.64
N LEU A 166 5.48 0.90 -4.61
CA LEU A 166 6.55 0.18 -3.90
C LEU A 166 6.31 0.16 -2.40
N GLU A 167 5.86 1.27 -1.83
CA GLU A 167 5.49 1.33 -0.42
C GLU A 167 4.39 0.31 -0.09
N ASN A 168 3.37 0.19 -0.95
CA ASN A 168 2.30 -0.81 -0.81
C ASN A 168 2.84 -2.26 -0.90
N ILE A 169 3.73 -2.54 -1.85
CA ILE A 169 4.33 -3.88 -2.01
C ILE A 169 5.16 -4.25 -0.80
N VAL A 170 6.01 -3.33 -0.32
CA VAL A 170 6.82 -3.54 0.88
C VAL A 170 5.94 -3.75 2.11
N PHE A 171 4.86 -2.97 2.25
CA PHE A 171 3.88 -3.17 3.32
C PHE A 171 3.27 -4.57 3.29
N LEU A 172 2.82 -5.04 2.12
CA LEU A 172 2.23 -6.37 1.97
C LEU A 172 3.25 -7.47 2.27
N TYR A 173 4.49 -7.32 1.79
CA TYR A 173 5.56 -8.26 2.07
C TYR A 173 5.88 -8.34 3.57
N ALA A 174 6.10 -7.20 4.23
CA ALA A 174 6.35 -7.17 5.67
C ALA A 174 5.18 -7.78 6.47
N ARG A 175 3.95 -7.57 6.00
CA ARG A 175 2.76 -8.17 6.59
C ARG A 175 2.73 -9.70 6.41
N SER A 176 3.10 -10.22 5.24
CA SER A 176 3.17 -11.67 4.98
C SER A 176 4.21 -12.35 5.88
N MET A 177 5.26 -11.63 6.25
CA MET A 177 6.29 -12.06 7.21
C MET A 177 5.90 -11.87 8.69
N ASN A 178 4.62 -11.56 8.96
CA ASN A 178 4.05 -11.35 10.29
C ASN A 178 4.65 -10.19 11.10
N TYR A 179 5.21 -9.18 10.44
CA TYR A 179 5.60 -7.95 11.13
C TYR A 179 4.37 -7.16 11.59
N LYS A 180 4.46 -6.56 12.78
CA LYS A 180 3.60 -5.46 13.17
C LYS A 180 4.17 -4.18 12.56
N ILE A 181 3.35 -3.47 11.80
CA ILE A 181 3.77 -2.35 10.96
C ILE A 181 3.11 -1.06 11.45
N SER A 182 3.87 0.01 11.52
CA SER A 182 3.37 1.37 11.71
C SER A 182 4.21 2.35 10.90
N VAL A 183 3.65 3.52 10.62
CA VAL A 183 4.36 4.64 9.98
C VAL A 183 5.04 5.48 11.06
N GLY A 184 6.32 5.76 10.92
CA GLY A 184 7.08 6.52 11.90
C GLY A 184 7.01 8.03 11.67
N ARG A 185 6.64 8.81 12.69
CA ARG A 185 6.76 10.28 12.69
C ARG A 185 7.94 10.71 13.54
N ILE A 186 8.85 11.50 12.95
CA ILE A 186 10.05 12.03 13.62
C ILE A 186 10.04 13.55 13.47
N GLY A 187 9.31 14.23 14.34
CA GLY A 187 9.06 15.67 14.21
C GLY A 187 8.24 15.98 12.95
N LYS A 188 8.88 16.63 11.96
CA LYS A 188 8.27 16.91 10.64
C LYS A 188 8.58 15.85 9.58
N LEU A 189 9.48 14.91 9.88
CA LEU A 189 9.87 13.84 8.97
C LEU A 189 8.99 12.61 9.18
N GLU A 190 8.91 11.78 8.16
CA GLU A 190 8.23 10.49 8.18
C GLU A 190 9.22 9.38 7.84
N CYS A 191 9.19 8.29 8.59
CA CYS A 191 9.81 7.03 8.24
C CYS A 191 8.68 6.12 7.77
N ASP A 192 8.80 5.57 6.55
CA ASP A 192 7.70 4.85 5.92
C ASP A 192 7.24 3.69 6.78
N PHE A 193 8.17 2.90 7.33
CA PHE A 193 7.80 1.77 8.18
C PHE A 193 8.67 1.66 9.43
N ILE A 194 7.98 1.46 10.54
CA ILE A 194 8.51 0.85 11.76
C ILE A 194 8.01 -0.59 11.76
N LEU A 195 8.92 -1.53 11.68
CA LEU A 195 8.64 -2.96 11.64
C LEU A 195 8.99 -3.57 12.99
N ARG A 196 8.07 -4.34 13.57
CA ARG A 196 8.33 -5.10 14.79
C ARG A 196 8.08 -6.58 14.50
N ASN A 197 9.11 -7.40 14.68
CA ASN A 197 9.01 -8.83 14.46
C ASN A 197 8.28 -9.55 15.62
N ILE A 198 8.11 -10.85 15.51
CA ILE A 198 7.44 -11.68 16.52
C ILE A 198 8.24 -11.77 17.84
N GLN A 199 9.57 -11.62 17.79
CA GLN A 199 10.46 -11.59 18.95
C GLN A 199 10.41 -10.25 19.68
N GLY A 200 9.84 -9.22 19.05
CA GLY A 200 9.70 -7.89 19.62
C GLY A 200 10.79 -6.91 19.18
N ASP A 201 11.72 -7.32 18.30
CA ASP A 201 12.77 -6.46 17.78
C ASP A 201 12.21 -5.49 16.75
N TYR A 202 12.77 -4.29 16.74
CA TYR A 202 12.40 -3.24 15.82
C TYR A 202 13.38 -3.13 14.67
N SER A 203 12.87 -2.71 13.53
CA SER A 203 13.65 -2.19 12.42
C SER A 203 12.90 -1.05 11.75
N TYR A 204 13.63 -0.22 11.01
CA TYR A 204 13.08 0.95 10.33
C TYR A 204 13.37 0.84 8.84
N MET A 205 12.39 1.22 8.04
CA MET A 205 12.54 1.11 6.59
C MET A 205 11.99 2.35 5.90
N GLN A 206 12.79 2.89 4.99
CA GLN A 206 12.38 3.87 4.00
C GLN A 206 12.26 3.18 2.66
N VAL A 207 11.29 3.59 1.85
CA VAL A 207 11.04 2.98 0.53
C VAL A 207 11.15 4.07 -0.55
N ALA A 208 12.03 3.86 -1.51
CA ALA A 208 12.26 4.78 -2.62
C ALA A 208 12.39 4.01 -3.94
N TYR A 209 11.83 4.56 -5.02
CA TYR A 209 12.04 3.96 -6.35
C TYR A 209 13.54 3.96 -6.71
N THR A 210 14.20 5.11 -6.54
CA THR A 210 15.64 5.24 -6.70
C THR A 210 16.19 6.33 -5.80
N ILE A 211 17.38 6.12 -5.27
CA ILE A 211 18.14 7.11 -4.51
C ILE A 211 19.31 7.70 -5.31
N MET A 212 19.52 7.19 -6.52
CA MET A 212 20.68 7.54 -7.36
C MET A 212 20.44 8.73 -8.30
N LEU A 213 19.21 9.33 -8.30
CA LEU A 213 18.88 10.46 -9.18
C LEU A 213 19.68 11.72 -8.85
N SER A 214 19.83 12.04 -7.57
CA SER A 214 20.62 13.19 -7.11
C SER A 214 20.99 13.02 -5.64
N LYS A 215 21.99 13.78 -5.20
CA LYS A 215 22.40 13.83 -3.79
C LYS A 215 21.24 14.29 -2.87
N GLU A 216 20.41 15.20 -3.34
CA GLU A 216 19.24 15.68 -2.59
C GLU A 216 18.20 14.60 -2.40
N THR A 217 17.96 13.77 -3.43
CA THR A 217 17.07 12.60 -3.35
C THR A 217 17.61 11.61 -2.33
N GLU A 218 18.89 11.24 -2.44
CA GLU A 218 19.53 10.36 -1.47
C GLU A 218 19.39 10.90 -0.05
N ASP A 219 19.78 12.15 0.19
CA ASP A 219 19.73 12.78 1.51
C ASP A 219 18.29 12.85 2.08
N ARG A 220 17.30 13.04 1.22
CA ARG A 220 15.88 13.03 1.62
C ARG A 220 15.46 11.68 2.18
N GLU A 221 15.83 10.60 1.51
CA GLU A 221 15.44 9.24 1.92
C GLU A 221 16.21 8.75 3.15
N TYR A 222 17.49 9.12 3.30
CA TYR A 222 18.26 8.73 4.47
C TYR A 222 17.97 9.57 5.72
N ARG A 223 17.59 10.84 5.58
CA ARG A 223 17.40 11.79 6.68
C ARG A 223 16.46 11.31 7.78
N PRO A 224 15.29 10.70 7.52
CA PRO A 224 14.43 10.16 8.57
C PRO A 224 15.15 9.12 9.41
N LEU A 225 15.84 8.17 8.77
CA LEU A 225 16.55 7.09 9.43
C LEU A 225 17.75 7.58 10.25
N GLU A 226 18.48 8.57 9.76
CA GLU A 226 19.61 9.21 10.46
C GLU A 226 19.17 9.97 11.72
N ARG A 227 17.89 10.40 11.77
CA ARG A 227 17.32 11.08 12.96
C ARG A 227 16.89 10.12 14.06
N ILE A 228 16.74 8.85 13.77
CA ILE A 228 16.42 7.82 14.76
C ILE A 228 17.69 7.47 15.53
N LYS A 229 17.70 7.76 16.83
CA LYS A 229 18.88 7.64 17.73
C LYS A 229 18.77 6.38 18.60
N ASP A 230 18.68 5.22 17.95
CA ASP A 230 18.72 3.93 18.60
C ASP A 230 19.59 2.95 17.79
N ASN A 231 19.76 1.73 18.34
CA ASN A 231 20.63 0.71 17.76
C ASN A 231 19.89 -0.31 16.88
N TYR A 232 18.61 -0.09 16.61
CA TYR A 232 17.85 -0.98 15.73
C TYR A 232 18.25 -0.81 14.28
N THR A 233 18.13 -1.88 13.52
CA THR A 233 18.55 -1.90 12.11
C THR A 233 17.68 -0.97 11.26
N LYS A 234 18.32 -0.29 10.33
CA LYS A 234 17.70 0.67 9.42
C LYS A 234 17.97 0.25 7.99
N TYR A 235 16.94 0.31 7.15
CA TYR A 235 16.97 -0.11 5.75
C TYR A 235 16.44 0.98 4.83
N VAL A 236 17.03 1.07 3.64
CA VAL A 236 16.43 1.74 2.48
C VAL A 236 16.13 0.66 1.44
N ALA A 237 14.83 0.44 1.19
CA ALA A 237 14.39 -0.45 0.13
C ALA A 237 14.24 0.35 -1.17
N THR A 238 14.94 -0.07 -2.23
CA THR A 238 14.93 0.62 -3.52
C THR A 238 15.09 -0.38 -4.66
N THR A 239 14.82 0.06 -5.89
CA THR A 239 15.07 -0.74 -7.11
C THR A 239 16.51 -0.62 -7.63
N ASP A 240 17.36 0.18 -6.99
CA ASP A 240 18.75 0.35 -7.38
C ASP A 240 19.57 -0.92 -7.07
N TYR A 241 20.40 -1.36 -8.02
CA TYR A 241 21.16 -2.61 -7.90
C TYR A 241 22.45 -2.50 -7.06
N SER A 242 23.00 -1.30 -6.90
CA SER A 242 24.28 -1.09 -6.23
C SER A 242 24.18 0.04 -5.23
N ILE A 243 23.86 -0.30 -3.97
CA ILE A 243 23.78 0.68 -2.91
C ILE A 243 24.94 0.48 -1.95
N GLN A 244 25.63 1.57 -1.64
CA GLN A 244 26.61 1.57 -0.57
C GLN A 244 25.94 1.84 0.77
N LYS A 245 26.38 1.14 1.81
CA LYS A 245 25.94 1.42 3.18
C LYS A 245 26.30 2.85 3.56
N ARG A 246 25.33 3.58 4.09
CA ARG A 246 25.52 4.94 4.57
C ARG A 246 25.21 5.03 6.05
N ASN A 247 26.18 5.42 6.87
CA ASN A 247 26.01 5.63 8.32
C ASN A 247 25.37 4.44 9.06
N GLY A 248 25.69 3.19 8.66
CA GLY A 248 25.11 1.99 9.24
C GLY A 248 23.68 1.67 8.79
N ILE A 249 23.16 2.38 7.80
CA ILE A 249 21.89 2.12 7.13
C ILE A 249 22.17 1.18 5.95
N HIS A 250 21.36 0.12 5.81
CA HIS A 250 21.51 -0.93 4.80
C HIS A 250 20.64 -0.69 3.60
#